data_381728385fed86fd0e420c8e84851e25
#
_entry.id   381728385fed86fd0e420c8e84851e25
#
_cell.length_a   1.000
_cell.length_b   1.000
_cell.length_c   1.000
_cell.angle_alpha   90.00
_cell.angle_beta   90.00
_cell.angle_gamma   90.00
#
_symmetry.space_group_name_H-M   'P 1'
#
loop_
_entity.id
_entity.type
_entity.pdbx_description
1 polymer ?
#
loop_
_entity_poly.entity_id
_entity_poly.type
_entity_poly.pdbx_seq_one_letter_code
_entity_poly.pdbx_strand_id
1 'polypeptide(L)'
;MSARVIDEPLAVAFAFSDGTSYTLNLHHLPCPALVRDLARGLAAMAHPHGAVDARNTAEQYRAAIGQMSRSLDETGFTGGAGRLTRARLIQFWLAHQPRAEQRTRLLLRSLDGQQQGLLLPEVSQYLAGPPLRRRPKPKPLAPYSPVEWDRLRLCCEKTIAEALAGQKAAIALAEAGRDPRPDGWRTAANQMWLLRLHGPITTMDVAAYLGCSPKTVRTLGAPGEAARRLFPTMPEVVAFRLLLGMTSGIVPDGLEDLGLEDVDWAGNATVLLDYVKGRTRRESLNLPAEAVRVLRRWLEYSAVLRRFAAQPDRSALWLAYHRSGQERVAVARFNDETMRRWARAQELAGEDGRPLILHRSRIRTTFEHRKDKSSWTGRATIDPNHSARVEGDHYLAPVTPAHVDALATVIEEAQADLVRKVRTPLVLSTEDAASAAGQLPAQIAHLALTDQVVQELVGGRRDVFTAACADQLAGLHGPKGQPCPARPWVCLLCPLAVFTPRHAANLLRLKAFFARQFRQMPVPQFLAVFGPYAHRLDVDILPKFAPAVLTDAAAGVRDRDSELPLRPEETTG
;
A
#
# COMPACT_ATOMS: atom_id res chain seq x y z
N MET A 1 16.38 24.14 7.54
CA MET A 1 15.53 24.55 6.40
C MET A 1 15.54 23.43 5.38
N SER A 2 14.37 22.94 5.00
CA SER A 2 14.23 21.82 4.06
C SER A 2 14.46 22.22 2.59
N ALA A 3 14.46 23.51 2.26
CA ALA A 3 14.82 24.00 0.92
C ALA A 3 15.40 25.40 0.96
N ARG A 4 16.25 25.72 -0.04
CA ARG A 4 16.83 27.05 -0.24
C ARG A 4 16.81 27.42 -1.72
N VAL A 5 16.63 28.70 -2.02
CA VAL A 5 16.79 29.24 -3.37
C VAL A 5 18.27 29.55 -3.61
N ILE A 6 18.76 29.18 -4.78
CA ILE A 6 20.08 29.52 -5.30
C ILE A 6 19.83 30.52 -6.42
N ASP A 7 20.46 31.70 -6.38
CA ASP A 7 20.19 32.77 -7.34
C ASP A 7 21.01 32.64 -8.65
N GLU A 8 22.20 32.06 -8.59
CA GLU A 8 23.09 31.93 -9.75
C GLU A 8 23.76 30.54 -9.79
N PRO A 9 23.39 29.68 -10.75
CA PRO A 9 22.20 29.77 -11.60
C PRO A 9 20.91 29.55 -10.80
N LEU A 10 19.81 30.21 -11.18
CA LEU A 10 18.54 30.12 -10.45
C LEU A 10 18.05 28.67 -10.32
N ALA A 11 18.00 28.19 -9.09
CA ALA A 11 17.58 26.84 -8.73
C ALA A 11 16.96 26.79 -7.33
N VAL A 12 16.28 25.70 -7.00
CA VAL A 12 15.85 25.41 -5.62
C VAL A 12 16.50 24.09 -5.19
N ALA A 13 17.31 24.14 -4.13
CA ALA A 13 17.89 22.95 -3.52
C ALA A 13 16.99 22.45 -2.40
N PHE A 14 16.61 21.18 -2.46
CA PHE A 14 15.76 20.49 -1.49
C PHE A 14 16.58 19.48 -0.68
N ALA A 15 16.23 19.35 0.59
CA ALA A 15 16.57 18.23 1.44
C ALA A 15 15.23 17.68 1.98
N PHE A 16 14.84 16.48 1.52
CA PHE A 16 13.57 15.85 1.85
C PHE A 16 13.64 15.10 3.19
N SER A 17 12.47 14.82 3.77
CA SER A 17 12.38 14.11 5.05
C SER A 17 12.91 12.67 5.01
N ASP A 18 12.97 12.06 3.81
CA ASP A 18 13.58 10.74 3.55
C ASP A 18 15.11 10.75 3.47
N GLY A 19 15.75 11.90 3.71
CA GLY A 19 17.18 12.08 3.64
C GLY A 19 17.73 12.30 2.21
N THR A 20 16.89 12.25 1.19
CA THR A 20 17.31 12.52 -0.20
C THR A 20 17.43 14.03 -0.45
N SER A 21 18.33 14.38 -1.38
CA SER A 21 18.51 15.76 -1.83
C SER A 21 18.23 15.88 -3.33
N TYR A 22 17.71 17.04 -3.73
CA TYR A 22 17.41 17.31 -5.13
C TYR A 22 17.58 18.80 -5.46
N THR A 23 18.23 19.12 -6.58
CA THR A 23 18.35 20.50 -7.09
C THR A 23 17.50 20.66 -8.34
N LEU A 24 16.53 21.59 -8.23
CA LEU A 24 15.57 21.91 -9.28
C LEU A 24 16.04 23.15 -10.05
N ASN A 25 16.50 23.00 -11.29
CA ASN A 25 17.00 24.08 -12.11
C ASN A 25 15.86 24.88 -12.78
N LEU A 26 15.89 26.21 -12.64
CA LEU A 26 14.87 27.14 -13.14
C LEU A 26 15.45 28.25 -14.03
N HIS A 27 16.76 28.39 -14.15
CA HIS A 27 17.45 29.48 -14.84
C HIS A 27 17.12 29.61 -16.34
N HIS A 28 16.63 28.55 -16.96
CA HIS A 28 16.25 28.49 -18.38
C HIS A 28 14.82 28.99 -18.66
N LEU A 29 14.07 29.35 -17.62
CA LEU A 29 12.68 29.78 -17.76
C LEU A 29 12.60 31.30 -18.03
N PRO A 30 11.64 31.76 -18.90
CA PRO A 30 11.42 33.18 -19.13
C PRO A 30 10.82 33.87 -17.90
N CYS A 31 10.75 35.21 -17.91
CA CYS A 31 10.31 36.04 -16.78
C CYS A 31 11.11 35.81 -15.50
N PRO A 32 12.43 36.01 -15.46
CA PRO A 32 13.31 35.60 -14.37
C PRO A 32 12.92 36.17 -12.99
N ALA A 33 12.38 37.42 -12.94
CA ALA A 33 11.90 38.01 -11.70
C ALA A 33 10.72 37.23 -11.12
N LEU A 34 9.73 36.89 -11.95
CA LEU A 34 8.59 36.06 -11.54
C LEU A 34 9.02 34.64 -11.13
N VAL A 35 9.90 34.02 -11.91
CA VAL A 35 10.39 32.67 -11.62
C VAL A 35 11.13 32.63 -10.27
N ARG A 36 11.92 33.69 -9.96
CA ARG A 36 12.60 33.82 -8.67
C ARG A 36 11.60 33.93 -7.50
N ASP A 37 10.54 34.70 -7.66
CA ASP A 37 9.50 34.83 -6.64
C ASP A 37 8.76 33.54 -6.44
N LEU A 38 8.38 32.85 -7.52
CA LEU A 38 7.74 31.53 -7.44
C LEU A 38 8.67 30.46 -6.85
N ALA A 39 9.99 30.54 -7.11
CA ALA A 39 10.99 29.66 -6.48
C ALA A 39 11.04 29.87 -4.95
N ARG A 40 10.92 31.11 -4.46
CA ARG A 40 10.82 31.41 -3.03
C ARG A 40 9.54 30.82 -2.43
N GLY A 41 8.39 30.99 -3.11
CA GLY A 41 7.15 30.36 -2.71
C GLY A 41 7.24 28.83 -2.67
N LEU A 42 7.95 28.21 -3.63
CA LEU A 42 8.18 26.77 -3.67
C LEU A 42 9.09 26.29 -2.53
N ALA A 43 10.18 27.00 -2.26
CA ALA A 43 11.08 26.67 -1.16
C ALA A 43 10.37 26.72 0.20
N ALA A 44 9.48 27.69 0.38
CA ALA A 44 8.67 27.83 1.59
C ALA A 44 7.69 26.67 1.83
N MET A 45 7.28 25.99 0.77
CA MET A 45 6.38 24.82 0.86
C MET A 45 7.12 23.52 1.20
N ALA A 46 8.46 23.56 1.21
CA ALA A 46 9.28 22.37 1.45
C ALA A 46 9.66 22.29 2.93
N HIS A 47 8.92 21.53 3.68
CA HIS A 47 9.20 21.15 5.07
C HIS A 47 8.50 19.82 5.38
N PRO A 48 8.87 19.08 6.46
CA PRO A 48 8.35 17.73 6.75
C PRO A 48 6.82 17.62 6.81
N HIS A 49 6.12 18.72 7.12
CA HIS A 49 4.65 18.80 7.11
C HIS A 49 4.12 19.65 5.94
N GLY A 50 4.99 20.03 5.00
CA GLY A 50 4.66 20.86 3.87
C GLY A 50 4.09 20.09 2.68
N ALA A 51 3.66 20.87 1.68
CA ALA A 51 3.12 20.28 0.45
C ALA A 51 4.20 19.71 -0.49
N VAL A 52 5.49 19.98 -0.23
CA VAL A 52 6.61 19.55 -1.08
C VAL A 52 7.67 18.85 -0.24
N ASP A 53 7.56 17.54 -0.17
CA ASP A 53 8.52 16.68 0.52
C ASP A 53 8.94 15.47 -0.35
N ALA A 54 8.96 15.64 -1.67
CA ALA A 54 9.49 14.64 -2.59
C ALA A 54 9.81 15.24 -3.95
N ARG A 55 10.82 14.66 -4.62
CA ARG A 55 11.27 15.04 -5.96
C ARG A 55 10.15 15.16 -6.97
N ASN A 56 9.27 14.15 -7.07
CA ASN A 56 8.14 14.17 -8.02
C ASN A 56 7.19 15.34 -7.80
N THR A 57 6.99 15.77 -6.55
CA THR A 57 6.17 16.93 -6.24
C THR A 57 6.88 18.22 -6.64
N ALA A 58 8.17 18.35 -6.35
CA ALA A 58 8.98 19.49 -6.77
C ALA A 58 8.95 19.64 -8.30
N GLU A 59 9.11 18.53 -9.06
CA GLU A 59 9.02 18.53 -10.53
C GLU A 59 7.65 18.96 -11.06
N GLN A 60 6.58 18.56 -10.37
CA GLN A 60 5.23 19.01 -10.75
C GLN A 60 5.03 20.52 -10.53
N TYR A 61 5.65 21.10 -9.51
CA TYR A 61 5.65 22.54 -9.31
C TYR A 61 6.56 23.26 -10.31
N ARG A 62 7.72 22.67 -10.68
CA ARG A 62 8.56 23.16 -11.77
C ARG A 62 7.77 23.30 -13.07
N ALA A 63 7.01 22.26 -13.41
CA ALA A 63 6.15 22.27 -14.60
C ALA A 63 5.11 23.41 -14.53
N ALA A 64 4.50 23.66 -13.37
CA ALA A 64 3.55 24.75 -13.18
C ALA A 64 4.21 26.13 -13.27
N ILE A 65 5.41 26.30 -12.68
CA ILE A 65 6.21 27.53 -12.81
C ILE A 65 6.55 27.78 -14.28
N GLY A 66 7.06 26.75 -14.97
CA GLY A 66 7.42 26.87 -16.40
C GLY A 66 6.22 27.15 -17.29
N GLN A 67 5.05 26.60 -16.99
CA GLN A 67 3.82 26.89 -17.71
C GLN A 67 3.37 28.34 -17.51
N MET A 68 3.41 28.81 -16.26
CA MET A 68 3.00 30.18 -15.94
C MET A 68 3.98 31.21 -16.53
N SER A 69 5.29 30.97 -16.39
CA SER A 69 6.31 31.91 -16.90
C SER A 69 6.23 32.06 -18.44
N ARG A 70 6.11 30.94 -19.17
CA ARG A 70 5.96 31.00 -20.65
C ARG A 70 4.67 31.69 -21.08
N SER A 71 3.55 31.34 -20.47
CA SER A 71 2.27 31.98 -20.82
C SER A 71 2.23 33.48 -20.53
N LEU A 72 2.90 33.92 -19.49
CA LEU A 72 3.00 35.37 -19.19
C LEU A 72 4.02 36.08 -20.09
N ASP A 73 5.11 35.41 -20.45
CA ASP A 73 6.10 35.91 -21.39
C ASP A 73 5.48 36.19 -22.77
N GLU A 74 4.66 35.26 -23.26
CA GLU A 74 3.88 35.39 -24.52
C GLU A 74 2.98 36.63 -24.52
N THR A 75 2.57 37.12 -23.33
CA THR A 75 1.77 38.36 -23.16
C THR A 75 2.62 39.59 -22.82
N GLY A 76 3.96 39.49 -22.97
CA GLY A 76 4.90 40.57 -22.71
C GLY A 76 5.06 40.94 -21.23
N PHE A 77 4.84 40.01 -20.30
CA PHE A 77 5.02 40.27 -18.88
C PHE A 77 6.49 40.19 -18.48
N THR A 78 7.03 41.28 -17.91
CA THR A 78 8.45 41.38 -17.53
C THR A 78 8.66 41.55 -16.02
N GLY A 79 7.59 41.59 -15.23
CA GLY A 79 7.64 41.86 -13.78
C GLY A 79 7.84 40.63 -12.90
N GLY A 80 8.04 40.87 -11.60
CA GLY A 80 7.92 39.87 -10.54
C GLY A 80 6.46 39.63 -10.11
N ALA A 81 6.27 38.78 -9.09
CA ALA A 81 4.94 38.45 -8.57
C ALA A 81 4.14 39.67 -8.08
N GLY A 82 4.81 40.71 -7.58
CA GLY A 82 4.17 41.96 -7.15
C GLY A 82 3.50 42.75 -8.28
N ARG A 83 3.78 42.45 -9.54
CA ARG A 83 3.12 43.05 -10.71
C ARG A 83 2.02 42.21 -11.33
N LEU A 84 1.75 41.05 -10.74
CA LEU A 84 0.62 40.21 -11.17
C LEU A 84 -0.70 40.89 -10.81
N THR A 85 -1.59 41.00 -11.80
CA THR A 85 -2.96 41.47 -11.56
C THR A 85 -3.93 40.30 -11.54
N ARG A 86 -5.06 40.46 -10.87
CA ARG A 86 -6.15 39.50 -10.88
C ARG A 86 -6.57 39.08 -12.30
N ALA A 87 -6.65 40.05 -13.22
CA ALA A 87 -7.04 39.79 -14.61
C ALA A 87 -6.04 38.83 -15.31
N ARG A 88 -4.73 39.04 -15.17
CA ARG A 88 -3.69 38.17 -15.74
C ARG A 88 -3.74 36.77 -15.17
N LEU A 89 -3.98 36.62 -13.87
CA LEU A 89 -4.15 35.28 -13.26
C LEU A 89 -5.37 34.56 -13.78
N ILE A 90 -6.51 35.24 -13.90
CA ILE A 90 -7.74 34.67 -14.46
C ILE A 90 -7.51 34.23 -15.91
N GLN A 91 -6.89 35.07 -16.74
CA GLN A 91 -6.56 34.76 -18.12
C GLN A 91 -5.68 33.50 -18.23
N PHE A 92 -4.60 33.45 -17.45
CA PHE A 92 -3.72 32.28 -17.39
C PHE A 92 -4.48 31.02 -16.95
N TRP A 93 -5.27 31.10 -15.89
CA TRP A 93 -5.98 29.91 -15.38
C TRP A 93 -7.11 29.43 -16.29
N LEU A 94 -7.76 30.33 -17.03
CA LEU A 94 -8.78 29.96 -18.02
C LEU A 94 -8.15 29.28 -19.23
N ALA A 95 -6.96 29.68 -19.66
CA ALA A 95 -6.24 29.10 -20.78
C ALA A 95 -5.67 27.70 -20.48
N HIS A 96 -5.54 27.33 -19.20
CA HIS A 96 -4.85 26.10 -18.79
C HIS A 96 -5.76 25.16 -17.98
N GLN A 97 -5.27 23.94 -17.71
CA GLN A 97 -6.00 22.96 -16.92
C GLN A 97 -6.17 23.40 -15.45
N PRO A 98 -7.22 22.97 -14.73
CA PRO A 98 -7.46 23.33 -13.33
C PRO A 98 -6.29 23.03 -12.37
N ARG A 99 -5.43 22.08 -12.73
CA ARG A 99 -4.20 21.79 -11.97
C ARG A 99 -3.18 22.94 -12.00
N ALA A 100 -3.13 23.73 -13.08
CA ALA A 100 -2.26 24.89 -13.17
C ALA A 100 -2.68 25.95 -12.15
N GLU A 101 -3.98 26.25 -12.06
CA GLU A 101 -4.52 27.14 -11.04
C GLU A 101 -4.16 26.65 -9.63
N GLN A 102 -4.45 25.39 -9.32
CA GLN A 102 -4.22 24.84 -7.98
C GLN A 102 -2.77 25.02 -7.53
N ARG A 103 -1.81 24.69 -8.39
CA ARG A 103 -0.38 24.73 -8.05
C ARG A 103 0.15 26.15 -7.95
N THR A 104 -0.17 26.98 -8.94
CA THR A 104 0.31 28.38 -8.94
C THR A 104 -0.35 29.20 -7.85
N ARG A 105 -1.61 28.91 -7.50
CA ARG A 105 -2.30 29.52 -6.35
C ARG A 105 -1.60 29.17 -5.03
N LEU A 106 -1.17 27.91 -4.84
CA LEU A 106 -0.43 27.49 -3.65
C LEU A 106 0.96 28.14 -3.59
N LEU A 107 1.69 28.23 -4.71
CA LEU A 107 2.98 28.94 -4.78
C LEU A 107 2.84 30.40 -4.39
N LEU A 108 1.86 31.10 -4.96
CA LEU A 108 1.63 32.53 -4.68
C LEU A 108 1.16 32.76 -3.24
N ARG A 109 0.31 31.87 -2.69
CA ARG A 109 -0.08 31.93 -1.26
C ARG A 109 1.12 31.73 -0.34
N SER A 110 1.97 30.76 -0.66
CA SER A 110 3.17 30.48 0.14
C SER A 110 4.14 31.68 0.10
N LEU A 111 4.28 32.30 -1.07
CA LEU A 111 5.07 33.52 -1.24
C LEU A 111 4.49 34.70 -0.43
N ASP A 112 3.18 34.93 -0.52
CA ASP A 112 2.46 36.01 0.20
C ASP A 112 2.57 35.84 1.72
N GLY A 113 2.50 34.57 2.19
CA GLY A 113 2.71 34.25 3.61
C GLY A 113 4.12 34.52 4.11
N GLN A 114 5.15 34.47 3.24
CA GLN A 114 6.53 34.77 3.60
C GLN A 114 6.89 36.26 3.49
N GLN A 115 6.33 36.93 2.48
CA GLN A 115 6.61 38.34 2.18
C GLN A 115 5.29 39.11 2.09
N GLN A 116 4.69 39.38 3.25
CA GLN A 116 3.46 40.15 3.34
C GLN A 116 3.57 41.47 2.59
N GLY A 117 2.61 41.76 1.71
CA GLY A 117 2.58 42.97 0.92
C GLY A 117 3.38 42.94 -0.40
N LEU A 118 3.99 41.82 -0.76
CA LEU A 118 4.62 41.66 -2.07
C LEU A 118 3.57 41.59 -3.19
N LEU A 119 2.50 40.84 -2.98
CA LEU A 119 1.40 40.75 -3.95
C LEU A 119 0.46 41.95 -3.82
N LEU A 120 -0.18 42.36 -4.93
CA LEU A 120 -1.24 43.36 -4.88
C LEU A 120 -2.38 42.88 -3.96
N PRO A 121 -2.98 43.77 -3.14
CA PRO A 121 -4.05 43.37 -2.20
C PRO A 121 -5.22 42.64 -2.85
N GLU A 122 -5.62 43.06 -4.08
CA GLU A 122 -6.65 42.39 -4.86
C GLU A 122 -6.27 40.92 -5.24
N VAL A 123 -4.98 40.67 -5.44
CA VAL A 123 -4.46 39.34 -5.77
C VAL A 123 -4.46 38.46 -4.52
N SER A 124 -3.94 38.94 -3.40
CA SER A 124 -3.93 38.22 -2.12
C SER A 124 -5.35 37.85 -1.69
N GLN A 125 -6.30 38.79 -1.79
CA GLN A 125 -7.71 38.53 -1.50
C GLN A 125 -8.30 37.47 -2.45
N TYR A 126 -7.99 37.55 -3.75
CA TYR A 126 -8.48 36.57 -4.74
C TYR A 126 -7.86 35.19 -4.54
N LEU A 127 -6.60 35.11 -4.14
CA LEU A 127 -5.95 33.84 -3.79
C LEU A 127 -6.60 33.19 -2.55
N ALA A 128 -7.06 33.96 -1.57
CA ALA A 128 -7.75 33.46 -0.39
C ALA A 128 -9.14 32.89 -0.71
N GLY A 129 -9.78 33.36 -1.78
CA GLY A 129 -11.10 32.93 -2.23
C GLY A 129 -11.13 31.51 -2.83
N PRO A 130 -12.33 31.06 -3.26
CA PRO A 130 -12.50 29.76 -3.91
C PRO A 130 -11.76 29.70 -5.24
N PRO A 131 -11.41 28.47 -5.71
CA PRO A 131 -10.81 28.32 -7.03
C PRO A 131 -11.79 28.72 -8.14
N LEU A 132 -11.23 29.22 -9.25
CA LEU A 132 -11.98 29.64 -10.43
C LEU A 132 -12.76 28.48 -11.05
N ARG A 133 -12.15 27.31 -11.07
CA ARG A 133 -12.77 26.08 -11.56
C ARG A 133 -12.72 24.97 -10.52
N ARG A 134 -13.86 24.37 -10.24
CA ARG A 134 -13.90 23.16 -9.41
C ARG A 134 -13.17 22.03 -10.14
N ARG A 135 -12.24 21.39 -9.47
CA ARG A 135 -11.60 20.18 -9.98
C ARG A 135 -12.66 19.08 -10.09
N PRO A 136 -12.83 18.47 -11.26
CA PRO A 136 -13.67 17.27 -11.35
C PRO A 136 -13.09 16.22 -10.38
N LYS A 137 -13.95 15.59 -9.60
CA LYS A 137 -13.53 14.46 -8.76
C LYS A 137 -12.92 13.40 -9.70
N PRO A 138 -11.72 12.89 -9.42
CA PRO A 138 -11.18 11.80 -10.22
C PRO A 138 -12.15 10.62 -10.14
N LYS A 139 -12.58 10.12 -11.29
CA LYS A 139 -13.37 8.89 -11.33
C LYS A 139 -12.44 7.74 -10.95
N PRO A 140 -12.83 6.90 -10.00
CA PRO A 140 -12.08 5.70 -9.68
C PRO A 140 -11.91 4.84 -10.94
N LEU A 141 -10.74 4.23 -11.09
CA LEU A 141 -10.53 3.29 -12.18
C LEU A 141 -11.30 2.00 -11.87
N ALA A 142 -12.15 1.58 -12.80
CA ALA A 142 -12.85 0.30 -12.69
C ALA A 142 -11.84 -0.85 -12.52
N PRO A 143 -12.15 -1.86 -11.69
CA PRO A 143 -11.31 -3.06 -11.59
C PRO A 143 -11.22 -3.76 -12.96
N TYR A 144 -10.20 -4.58 -13.15
CA TYR A 144 -10.14 -5.49 -14.30
C TYR A 144 -11.27 -6.51 -14.17
N SER A 145 -11.86 -6.91 -15.30
CA SER A 145 -12.78 -8.03 -15.30
C SER A 145 -12.06 -9.33 -14.91
N PRO A 146 -12.78 -10.38 -14.49
CA PRO A 146 -12.16 -11.68 -14.21
C PRO A 146 -11.32 -12.20 -15.38
N VAL A 147 -11.81 -12.08 -16.60
CA VAL A 147 -11.12 -12.54 -17.82
C VAL A 147 -9.85 -11.71 -18.11
N GLU A 148 -9.92 -10.39 -17.99
CA GLU A 148 -8.76 -9.50 -18.14
C GLU A 148 -7.70 -9.78 -17.09
N TRP A 149 -8.12 -10.01 -15.84
CA TRP A 149 -7.23 -10.30 -14.74
C TRP A 149 -6.50 -11.63 -14.93
N ASP A 150 -7.21 -12.68 -15.31
CA ASP A 150 -6.64 -14.00 -15.52
C ASP A 150 -5.71 -14.02 -16.74
N ARG A 151 -6.05 -13.31 -17.83
CA ARG A 151 -5.14 -13.11 -18.98
C ARG A 151 -3.85 -12.41 -18.56
N LEU A 152 -3.97 -11.32 -17.79
CA LEU A 152 -2.81 -10.57 -17.29
C LEU A 152 -1.93 -11.46 -16.41
N ARG A 153 -2.53 -12.23 -15.50
CA ARG A 153 -1.84 -13.15 -14.62
C ARG A 153 -1.08 -14.23 -15.41
N LEU A 154 -1.76 -14.91 -16.31
CA LEU A 154 -1.15 -15.93 -17.16
C LEU A 154 0.00 -15.38 -18.01
N CYS A 155 -0.15 -14.18 -18.53
CA CYS A 155 0.92 -13.51 -19.28
C CYS A 155 2.15 -13.23 -18.41
N CYS A 156 1.95 -12.73 -17.19
CA CYS A 156 3.05 -12.52 -16.24
C CYS A 156 3.73 -13.85 -15.87
N GLU A 157 2.96 -14.89 -15.55
CA GLU A 157 3.47 -16.21 -15.19
C GLU A 157 4.27 -16.83 -16.34
N LYS A 158 3.78 -16.74 -17.58
CA LYS A 158 4.46 -17.19 -18.80
C LYS A 158 5.79 -16.45 -18.99
N THR A 159 5.76 -15.12 -18.95
CA THR A 159 6.98 -14.28 -19.10
C THR A 159 8.03 -14.66 -18.04
N ILE A 160 7.61 -14.85 -16.80
CA ILE A 160 8.50 -15.24 -15.69
C ILE A 160 9.06 -16.66 -15.91
N ALA A 161 8.23 -17.62 -16.32
CA ALA A 161 8.67 -18.98 -16.56
C ALA A 161 9.70 -19.06 -17.70
N GLU A 162 9.45 -18.36 -18.80
CA GLU A 162 10.37 -18.27 -19.94
C GLU A 162 11.70 -17.60 -19.54
N ALA A 163 11.65 -16.52 -18.75
CA ALA A 163 12.84 -15.84 -18.26
C ALA A 163 13.70 -16.74 -17.36
N LEU A 164 13.07 -17.42 -16.41
CA LEU A 164 13.77 -18.34 -15.51
C LEU A 164 14.40 -19.54 -16.26
N ALA A 165 13.66 -20.13 -17.21
CA ALA A 165 14.17 -21.20 -18.05
C ALA A 165 15.32 -20.73 -18.95
N GLY A 166 15.19 -19.54 -19.54
CA GLY A 166 16.22 -18.91 -20.36
C GLY A 166 17.49 -18.61 -19.56
N GLN A 167 17.36 -18.07 -18.36
CA GLN A 167 18.52 -17.79 -17.48
C GLN A 167 19.19 -19.10 -17.03
N LYS A 168 18.43 -20.13 -16.66
CA LYS A 168 18.99 -21.43 -16.29
C LYS A 168 19.81 -22.03 -17.42
N ALA A 169 19.29 -21.98 -18.65
CA ALA A 169 20.01 -22.42 -19.83
C ALA A 169 21.27 -21.57 -20.10
N ALA A 170 21.18 -20.23 -19.91
CA ALA A 170 22.31 -19.33 -20.07
C ALA A 170 23.42 -19.59 -19.02
N ILE A 171 23.05 -19.89 -17.78
CA ILE A 171 23.99 -20.26 -16.72
C ILE A 171 24.68 -21.58 -17.05
N ALA A 172 23.95 -22.60 -17.51
CA ALA A 172 24.52 -23.87 -17.93
C ALA A 172 25.49 -23.70 -19.12
N LEU A 173 25.15 -22.85 -20.09
CA LEU A 173 26.07 -22.49 -21.18
C LEU A 173 27.32 -21.77 -20.66
N ALA A 174 27.18 -20.87 -19.68
CA ALA A 174 28.33 -20.19 -19.07
C ALA A 174 29.25 -21.16 -18.34
N GLU A 175 28.72 -22.20 -17.73
CA GLU A 175 29.50 -23.25 -17.05
C GLU A 175 30.27 -24.14 -18.04
N ALA A 176 29.74 -24.36 -19.23
CA ALA A 176 30.41 -25.07 -20.31
C ALA A 176 31.36 -24.16 -21.13
N GLY A 177 31.30 -22.85 -20.90
CA GLY A 177 32.14 -21.87 -21.60
C GLY A 177 33.53 -21.75 -21.03
N ARG A 178 34.39 -21.06 -21.77
CA ARG A 178 35.77 -20.75 -21.37
C ARG A 178 36.17 -19.35 -21.83
N ASP A 179 37.34 -18.89 -21.45
CA ASP A 179 37.89 -17.62 -21.90
C ASP A 179 37.84 -17.53 -23.43
N PRO A 180 37.15 -16.51 -23.98
CA PRO A 180 37.01 -16.33 -25.42
C PRO A 180 38.30 -15.93 -26.15
N ARG A 181 39.40 -15.66 -25.45
CA ARG A 181 40.70 -15.45 -26.06
C ARG A 181 41.40 -16.82 -26.30
N PRO A 182 42.03 -17.14 -27.40
CA PRO A 182 42.25 -16.39 -28.62
C PRO A 182 41.14 -16.49 -29.69
N ASP A 183 40.22 -17.49 -29.67
CA ASP A 183 39.37 -17.74 -30.84
C ASP A 183 37.89 -17.98 -30.52
N GLY A 184 37.43 -17.63 -29.33
CA GLY A 184 36.16 -18.20 -28.82
C GLY A 184 34.97 -17.29 -28.79
N TRP A 185 35.00 -16.01 -29.18
CA TRP A 185 33.87 -15.06 -28.98
C TRP A 185 32.57 -15.43 -29.71
N ARG A 186 32.65 -16.12 -30.85
CA ARG A 186 31.46 -16.58 -31.59
C ARG A 186 30.65 -17.61 -30.81
N THR A 187 31.27 -18.32 -29.91
CA THR A 187 30.60 -19.40 -29.18
C THR A 187 29.73 -18.81 -28.08
N ALA A 188 28.42 -19.11 -28.10
CA ALA A 188 27.48 -18.61 -27.10
C ALA A 188 27.90 -18.95 -25.66
N ALA A 189 28.47 -20.14 -25.44
CA ALA A 189 28.98 -20.56 -24.12
C ALA A 189 30.07 -19.60 -23.61
N ASN A 190 31.02 -19.21 -24.48
CA ASN A 190 32.09 -18.31 -24.08
C ASN A 190 31.61 -16.87 -23.87
N GLN A 191 30.61 -16.41 -24.65
CA GLN A 191 29.93 -15.13 -24.39
C GLN A 191 29.28 -15.13 -23.02
N MET A 192 28.54 -16.20 -22.67
CA MET A 192 27.88 -16.34 -21.37
C MET A 192 28.90 -16.46 -20.23
N TRP A 193 30.00 -17.17 -20.45
CA TRP A 193 31.12 -17.28 -19.49
C TRP A 193 31.69 -15.89 -19.15
N LEU A 194 32.03 -15.10 -20.17
CA LEU A 194 32.57 -13.76 -19.96
C LEU A 194 31.60 -12.83 -19.24
N LEU A 195 30.30 -12.84 -19.67
CA LEU A 195 29.25 -12.02 -19.05
C LEU A 195 28.98 -12.45 -17.59
N ARG A 196 29.03 -13.74 -17.29
CA ARG A 196 28.87 -14.24 -15.91
C ARG A 196 30.03 -13.79 -15.01
N LEU A 197 31.23 -13.68 -15.56
CA LEU A 197 32.43 -13.25 -14.83
C LEU A 197 32.50 -11.74 -14.62
N HIS A 198 32.25 -10.96 -15.67
CA HIS A 198 32.48 -9.51 -15.70
C HIS A 198 31.18 -8.69 -15.64
N GLY A 199 30.02 -9.34 -15.69
CA GLY A 199 28.72 -8.66 -15.72
C GLY A 199 28.31 -8.17 -17.11
N PRO A 200 27.33 -7.28 -17.18
CA PRO A 200 26.81 -6.73 -18.43
C PRO A 200 27.76 -5.68 -19.02
N ILE A 201 28.81 -6.14 -19.66
CA ILE A 201 29.86 -5.33 -20.31
C ILE A 201 29.42 -4.82 -21.69
N THR A 202 30.06 -3.75 -22.14
CA THR A 202 29.82 -3.13 -23.45
C THR A 202 30.57 -3.82 -24.58
N THR A 203 30.20 -3.52 -25.83
CA THR A 203 31.00 -3.95 -27.00
C THR A 203 32.42 -3.42 -26.95
N MET A 204 32.63 -2.25 -26.34
CA MET A 204 33.97 -1.67 -26.15
C MET A 204 34.81 -2.48 -25.16
N ASP A 205 34.17 -2.86 -24.04
CA ASP A 205 34.85 -3.66 -23.00
C ASP A 205 35.22 -5.03 -23.54
N VAL A 206 34.32 -5.67 -24.30
CA VAL A 206 34.63 -6.95 -24.99
C VAL A 206 35.77 -6.78 -26.00
N ALA A 207 35.77 -5.71 -26.78
CA ALA A 207 36.83 -5.43 -27.75
C ALA A 207 38.20 -5.24 -27.06
N ALA A 208 38.20 -4.49 -25.96
CA ALA A 208 39.41 -4.32 -25.13
C ALA A 208 39.91 -5.64 -24.54
N TYR A 209 38.95 -6.45 -24.01
CA TYR A 209 39.26 -7.77 -23.46
C TYR A 209 39.86 -8.74 -24.50
N LEU A 210 39.33 -8.72 -25.72
CA LEU A 210 39.78 -9.59 -26.83
C LEU A 210 40.98 -9.04 -27.58
N GLY A 211 41.41 -7.80 -27.35
CA GLY A 211 42.49 -7.14 -28.11
C GLY A 211 42.11 -6.88 -29.58
N CYS A 212 40.81 -6.64 -29.88
CA CYS A 212 40.33 -6.45 -31.25
C CYS A 212 39.46 -5.16 -31.37
N SER A 213 39.04 -4.86 -32.61
CA SER A 213 38.19 -3.67 -32.81
C SER A 213 36.74 -3.91 -32.39
N PRO A 214 36.01 -2.87 -31.93
CA PRO A 214 34.59 -2.97 -31.64
C PRO A 214 33.74 -3.40 -32.87
N LYS A 215 34.23 -3.11 -34.07
CA LYS A 215 33.60 -3.56 -35.33
C LYS A 215 33.70 -5.09 -35.46
N THR A 216 34.83 -5.66 -35.13
CA THR A 216 35.04 -7.11 -35.08
C THR A 216 34.09 -7.79 -34.12
N VAL A 217 33.97 -7.26 -32.90
CA VAL A 217 33.00 -7.79 -31.89
C VAL A 217 31.58 -7.77 -32.41
N ARG A 218 31.14 -6.67 -33.06
CA ARG A 218 29.78 -6.60 -33.64
C ARG A 218 29.55 -7.64 -34.73
N THR A 219 30.57 -7.88 -35.59
CA THR A 219 30.50 -8.91 -36.65
C THR A 219 30.45 -10.33 -36.08
N LEU A 220 31.14 -10.57 -34.97
CA LEU A 220 31.19 -11.87 -34.30
C LEU A 220 29.98 -12.13 -33.38
N GLY A 221 29.21 -11.09 -33.01
CA GLY A 221 28.08 -11.12 -32.11
C GLY A 221 28.22 -10.08 -31.01
N ALA A 222 27.29 -9.11 -30.96
CA ALA A 222 27.28 -8.11 -29.89
C ALA A 222 26.87 -8.73 -28.54
N PRO A 223 27.48 -8.34 -27.42
CA PRO A 223 27.23 -8.95 -26.10
C PRO A 223 25.79 -8.72 -25.58
N GLY A 224 25.09 -7.73 -26.12
CA GLY A 224 23.76 -7.34 -25.61
C GLY A 224 22.67 -8.39 -25.78
N GLU A 225 22.79 -9.32 -26.72
CA GLU A 225 21.83 -10.42 -26.88
C GLU A 225 22.06 -11.53 -25.85
N ALA A 226 23.33 -11.89 -25.66
CA ALA A 226 23.74 -12.82 -24.62
C ALA A 226 23.42 -12.27 -23.22
N ALA A 227 23.66 -10.97 -22.98
CA ALA A 227 23.34 -10.31 -21.73
C ALA A 227 21.84 -10.37 -21.40
N ARG A 228 20.94 -10.22 -22.38
CA ARG A 228 19.48 -10.34 -22.16
C ARG A 228 19.01 -11.72 -21.75
N ARG A 229 19.74 -12.78 -22.06
CA ARG A 229 19.44 -14.14 -21.61
C ARG A 229 19.91 -14.42 -20.19
N LEU A 230 20.97 -13.73 -19.76
CA LEU A 230 21.59 -13.96 -18.46
C LEU A 230 21.05 -13.02 -17.37
N PHE A 231 20.70 -11.80 -17.73
CA PHE A 231 20.34 -10.74 -16.79
C PHE A 231 18.90 -10.30 -16.96
N PRO A 232 18.19 -9.98 -15.85
CA PRO A 232 16.84 -9.41 -15.90
C PRO A 232 16.78 -8.15 -16.75
N THR A 233 15.81 -8.06 -17.62
CA THR A 233 15.52 -6.86 -18.40
C THR A 233 14.19 -6.23 -17.97
N MET A 234 13.83 -5.07 -18.50
CA MET A 234 12.61 -4.37 -18.10
C MET A 234 11.32 -5.19 -18.29
N PRO A 235 11.13 -5.98 -19.38
CA PRO A 235 9.94 -6.83 -19.52
C PRO A 235 9.73 -7.80 -18.37
N GLU A 236 10.78 -8.48 -17.89
CA GLU A 236 10.68 -9.42 -16.79
C GLU A 236 10.42 -8.69 -15.46
N VAL A 237 11.08 -7.54 -15.24
CA VAL A 237 10.80 -6.70 -14.06
C VAL A 237 9.32 -6.30 -14.01
N VAL A 238 8.74 -5.88 -15.16
CA VAL A 238 7.31 -5.54 -15.25
C VAL A 238 6.45 -6.74 -14.86
N ALA A 239 6.72 -7.92 -15.42
CA ALA A 239 5.95 -9.14 -15.14
C ALA A 239 6.02 -9.52 -13.64
N PHE A 240 7.21 -9.52 -13.04
CA PHE A 240 7.39 -9.83 -11.61
C PHE A 240 6.68 -8.81 -10.71
N ARG A 241 6.79 -7.52 -11.00
CA ARG A 241 6.13 -6.46 -10.21
C ARG A 241 4.61 -6.51 -10.33
N LEU A 242 4.09 -6.73 -11.54
CA LEU A 242 2.65 -6.90 -11.74
C LEU A 242 2.15 -8.10 -10.95
N LEU A 243 2.80 -9.25 -11.08
CA LEU A 243 2.39 -10.46 -10.39
C LEU A 243 2.51 -10.34 -8.87
N LEU A 244 3.57 -9.69 -8.36
CA LEU A 244 3.70 -9.40 -6.93
C LEU A 244 2.57 -8.47 -6.45
N GLY A 245 2.25 -7.42 -7.20
CA GLY A 245 1.11 -6.53 -6.89
C GLY A 245 -0.24 -7.26 -6.93
N MET A 246 -0.44 -8.16 -7.89
CA MET A 246 -1.65 -8.98 -8.04
C MET A 246 -1.84 -9.97 -6.89
N THR A 247 -0.76 -10.49 -6.32
CA THR A 247 -0.79 -11.50 -5.26
C THR A 247 -0.71 -10.94 -3.85
N SER A 248 -0.18 -9.71 -3.68
CA SER A 248 0.00 -9.07 -2.38
C SER A 248 -0.95 -7.91 -2.10
N GLY A 249 -1.45 -7.25 -3.14
CA GLY A 249 -2.25 -6.03 -3.01
C GLY A 249 -1.47 -4.82 -2.51
N ILE A 250 -0.13 -4.85 -2.50
CA ILE A 250 0.70 -3.71 -2.11
C ILE A 250 0.36 -2.48 -2.96
N VAL A 251 0.39 -1.30 -2.34
CA VAL A 251 0.20 -0.04 -3.06
C VAL A 251 1.29 0.14 -4.13
N PRO A 252 0.95 0.69 -5.30
CA PRO A 252 1.90 0.80 -6.41
C PRO A 252 3.18 1.56 -6.07
N ASP A 253 3.08 2.63 -5.29
CA ASP A 253 4.24 3.42 -4.86
C ASP A 253 5.13 2.62 -3.89
N GLY A 254 4.54 1.81 -3.00
CA GLY A 254 5.28 0.91 -2.12
C GLY A 254 6.06 -0.18 -2.86
N LEU A 255 5.53 -0.66 -4.00
CA LEU A 255 6.26 -1.61 -4.86
C LEU A 255 7.46 -0.98 -5.58
N GLU A 256 7.41 0.32 -5.87
CA GLU A 256 8.44 0.99 -6.67
C GLU A 256 9.73 1.17 -5.90
N ASP A 257 9.64 1.58 -4.67
CA ASP A 257 10.77 2.00 -3.84
C ASP A 257 11.28 0.91 -2.88
N LEU A 258 10.81 -0.35 -3.03
CA LEU A 258 11.27 -1.46 -2.18
C LEU A 258 12.78 -1.70 -2.29
N GLY A 259 13.43 -1.79 -1.13
CA GLY A 259 14.79 -2.27 -0.95
C GLY A 259 14.84 -3.71 -0.43
N LEU A 260 16.02 -4.28 -0.38
CA LEU A 260 16.25 -5.60 0.24
C LEU A 260 16.06 -5.53 1.77
N GLU A 261 16.35 -4.39 2.35
CA GLU A 261 16.18 -4.07 3.77
C GLU A 261 14.71 -4.02 4.21
N ASP A 262 13.79 -3.82 3.25
CA ASP A 262 12.35 -3.83 3.52
C ASP A 262 11.76 -5.25 3.55
N VAL A 263 12.58 -6.27 3.25
CA VAL A 263 12.17 -7.68 3.17
C VAL A 263 12.70 -8.42 4.40
N ASP A 264 11.86 -8.61 5.39
CA ASP A 264 12.20 -9.38 6.59
C ASP A 264 11.66 -10.81 6.49
N TRP A 265 12.56 -11.80 6.56
CA TRP A 265 12.24 -13.22 6.48
C TRP A 265 12.00 -13.79 7.87
N ALA A 266 10.73 -13.96 8.23
CA ALA A 266 10.34 -14.68 9.44
C ALA A 266 10.23 -16.19 9.14
N GLY A 267 11.39 -16.86 8.95
CA GLY A 267 11.47 -18.28 8.57
C GLY A 267 11.38 -18.53 7.05
N ASN A 268 11.18 -19.80 6.65
CA ASN A 268 11.27 -20.20 5.24
C ASN A 268 10.06 -19.84 4.37
N ALA A 269 8.93 -19.46 4.94
CA ALA A 269 7.68 -19.26 4.20
C ALA A 269 6.96 -17.96 4.51
N THR A 270 7.42 -17.18 5.48
CA THR A 270 6.79 -15.94 5.93
C THR A 270 7.71 -14.77 5.64
N VAL A 271 7.18 -13.75 5.00
CA VAL A 271 7.87 -12.49 4.73
C VAL A 271 7.03 -11.35 5.25
N LEU A 272 7.64 -10.53 6.08
CA LEU A 272 7.15 -9.22 6.44
C LEU A 272 7.79 -8.20 5.51
N LEU A 273 6.98 -7.42 4.80
CA LEU A 273 7.47 -6.27 4.08
C LEU A 273 7.23 -5.02 4.91
N ASP A 274 8.31 -4.36 5.25
CA ASP A 274 8.30 -3.05 5.90
C ASP A 274 8.59 -1.99 4.84
N TYR A 275 7.59 -1.29 4.37
CA TYR A 275 7.76 -0.29 3.32
C TYR A 275 7.12 1.04 3.68
N VAL A 276 7.63 2.11 3.08
CA VAL A 276 7.09 3.45 3.27
C VAL A 276 5.98 3.69 2.26
N LYS A 277 4.74 3.83 2.76
CA LYS A 277 3.59 4.21 1.94
C LYS A 277 3.58 5.70 1.69
N GLY A 278 3.92 6.07 0.47
CA GLY A 278 3.96 7.49 0.13
C GLY A 278 4.92 8.23 1.07
N ARG A 279 4.48 9.35 1.65
CA ARG A 279 5.35 10.26 2.41
C ARG A 279 5.20 10.18 3.92
N THR A 280 4.39 9.27 4.48
CA THR A 280 3.90 9.49 5.84
C THR A 280 3.87 8.29 6.78
N ARG A 281 3.97 7.05 6.32
CA ARG A 281 3.87 5.88 7.21
C ARG A 281 4.68 4.69 6.71
N ARG A 282 5.44 4.07 7.61
CA ARG A 282 5.85 2.68 7.46
C ARG A 282 4.62 1.79 7.60
N GLU A 283 4.44 0.90 6.65
CA GLU A 283 3.43 -0.15 6.69
C GLU A 283 4.14 -1.49 6.68
N SER A 284 3.77 -2.35 7.61
CA SER A 284 4.22 -3.74 7.62
C SER A 284 3.12 -4.60 7.01
N LEU A 285 3.46 -5.39 6.02
CA LEU A 285 2.55 -6.31 5.34
C LEU A 285 3.11 -7.72 5.40
N ASN A 286 2.34 -8.63 6.01
CA ASN A 286 2.62 -10.05 5.90
C ASN A 286 2.21 -10.55 4.50
N LEU A 287 3.18 -11.03 3.73
CA LEU A 287 2.92 -11.49 2.37
C LEU A 287 2.17 -12.83 2.34
N PRO A 288 1.12 -12.94 1.52
CA PRO A 288 0.52 -14.24 1.20
C PRO A 288 1.57 -15.20 0.61
N ALA A 289 1.42 -16.50 0.86
CA ALA A 289 2.37 -17.53 0.42
C ALA A 289 2.66 -17.49 -1.10
N GLU A 290 1.68 -17.09 -1.91
CA GLU A 290 1.88 -16.91 -3.35
C GLU A 290 2.81 -15.74 -3.66
N ALA A 291 2.63 -14.60 -2.99
CA ALA A 291 3.49 -13.44 -3.15
C ALA A 291 4.92 -13.72 -2.67
N VAL A 292 5.08 -14.49 -1.58
CA VAL A 292 6.39 -14.97 -1.09
C VAL A 292 7.11 -15.79 -2.16
N ARG A 293 6.39 -16.70 -2.86
CA ARG A 293 6.97 -17.48 -3.96
C ARG A 293 7.43 -16.60 -5.13
N VAL A 294 6.65 -15.58 -5.49
CA VAL A 294 7.01 -14.63 -6.55
C VAL A 294 8.25 -13.84 -6.15
N LEU A 295 8.29 -13.32 -4.94
CA LEU A 295 9.42 -12.54 -4.41
C LEU A 295 10.71 -13.38 -4.37
N ARG A 296 10.65 -14.61 -3.88
CA ARG A 296 11.80 -15.53 -3.83
C ARG A 296 12.36 -15.79 -5.23
N ARG A 297 11.51 -16.12 -6.19
CA ARG A 297 11.92 -16.31 -7.59
C ARG A 297 12.58 -15.07 -8.17
N TRP A 298 12.06 -13.88 -7.83
CA TRP A 298 12.67 -12.63 -8.25
C TRP A 298 14.07 -12.44 -7.66
N LEU A 299 14.25 -12.69 -6.36
CA LEU A 299 15.54 -12.56 -5.69
C LEU A 299 16.58 -13.52 -6.28
N GLU A 300 16.19 -14.76 -6.54
CA GLU A 300 17.04 -15.77 -7.20
C GLU A 300 17.40 -15.33 -8.63
N TYR A 301 16.41 -14.90 -9.42
CA TYR A 301 16.60 -14.47 -10.80
C TYR A 301 17.49 -13.23 -10.90
N SER A 302 17.32 -12.25 -10.03
CA SER A 302 18.09 -11.01 -10.05
C SER A 302 19.48 -11.13 -9.41
N ALA A 303 19.77 -12.21 -8.69
CA ALA A 303 21.02 -12.38 -7.93
C ALA A 303 22.28 -12.25 -8.81
N VAL A 304 22.23 -12.78 -10.03
CA VAL A 304 23.37 -12.73 -10.97
C VAL A 304 23.67 -11.28 -11.36
N LEU A 305 22.65 -10.49 -11.67
CA LEU A 305 22.82 -9.09 -12.05
C LEU A 305 23.23 -8.22 -10.87
N ARG A 306 22.64 -8.46 -9.69
CA ARG A 306 22.87 -7.71 -8.45
C ARG A 306 24.34 -7.65 -8.03
N ARG A 307 25.12 -8.70 -8.34
CA ARG A 307 26.56 -8.74 -8.05
C ARG A 307 27.35 -7.60 -8.70
N PHE A 308 26.84 -7.07 -9.80
CA PHE A 308 27.49 -6.03 -10.62
C PHE A 308 26.86 -4.64 -10.43
N ALA A 309 25.84 -4.52 -9.59
CA ALA A 309 25.24 -3.23 -9.26
C ALA A 309 26.20 -2.44 -8.33
N ALA A 310 26.32 -1.14 -8.60
CA ALA A 310 27.04 -0.21 -7.73
C ALA A 310 26.23 0.08 -6.45
N GLN A 311 26.87 0.58 -5.41
CA GLN A 311 26.17 1.15 -4.27
C GLN A 311 25.71 2.58 -4.64
N PRO A 312 24.51 3.05 -4.21
CA PRO A 312 23.53 2.33 -3.36
C PRO A 312 22.56 1.39 -4.10
N ASP A 313 22.58 1.31 -5.43
CA ASP A 313 21.60 0.61 -6.25
C ASP A 313 21.51 -0.89 -5.93
N ARG A 314 22.62 -1.48 -5.40
CA ARG A 314 22.66 -2.89 -5.03
C ARG A 314 21.59 -3.29 -4.01
N SER A 315 21.17 -2.38 -3.13
CA SER A 315 20.12 -2.60 -2.13
C SER A 315 18.71 -2.51 -2.70
N ALA A 316 18.51 -1.88 -3.86
CA ALA A 316 17.20 -1.79 -4.47
C ALA A 316 16.63 -3.18 -4.83
N LEU A 317 15.36 -3.42 -4.58
CA LEU A 317 14.74 -4.70 -4.91
C LEU A 317 14.73 -4.94 -6.42
N TRP A 318 14.40 -3.92 -7.21
CA TRP A 318 14.18 -4.02 -8.64
C TRP A 318 15.38 -3.52 -9.46
N LEU A 319 16.14 -4.44 -10.00
CA LEU A 319 17.28 -4.15 -10.88
C LEU A 319 17.01 -4.66 -12.29
N ALA A 320 17.45 -3.91 -13.29
CA ALA A 320 17.39 -4.32 -14.68
C ALA A 320 18.70 -4.06 -15.43
N TYR A 321 18.96 -4.92 -16.39
CA TYR A 321 19.98 -4.70 -17.40
C TYR A 321 19.49 -3.69 -18.44
N HIS A 322 20.32 -2.68 -18.71
CA HIS A 322 20.10 -1.67 -19.75
C HIS A 322 21.08 -1.85 -20.92
N ARG A 323 20.54 -1.90 -22.14
CA ARG A 323 21.36 -2.05 -23.34
C ARG A 323 22.10 -0.77 -23.74
N SER A 324 21.56 0.39 -23.42
CA SER A 324 22.08 1.71 -23.77
C SER A 324 22.51 2.50 -22.54
N GLY A 325 23.52 3.35 -22.67
CA GLY A 325 24.09 4.16 -21.60
C GLY A 325 25.39 3.59 -21.07
N GLN A 326 26.05 4.35 -20.19
CA GLN A 326 27.29 3.91 -19.52
C GLN A 326 26.99 2.92 -18.40
N GLU A 327 25.92 3.16 -17.65
CA GLU A 327 25.48 2.24 -16.61
C GLU A 327 24.63 1.13 -17.21
N ARG A 328 25.12 -0.10 -17.09
CA ARG A 328 24.44 -1.30 -17.61
C ARG A 328 23.51 -1.95 -16.59
N VAL A 329 23.69 -1.65 -15.32
CA VAL A 329 22.83 -2.09 -14.23
C VAL A 329 22.22 -0.85 -13.61
N ALA A 330 20.91 -0.78 -13.53
CA ALA A 330 20.23 0.34 -12.90
C ALA A 330 18.97 -0.12 -12.17
N VAL A 331 18.53 0.71 -11.23
CA VAL A 331 17.23 0.53 -10.58
C VAL A 331 16.12 0.65 -11.62
N ALA A 332 15.31 -0.38 -11.72
CA ALA A 332 14.24 -0.45 -12.70
C ALA A 332 13.07 0.45 -12.26
N ARG A 333 13.05 1.66 -12.76
CA ARG A 333 11.93 2.59 -12.62
C ARG A 333 11.03 2.50 -13.84
N PHE A 334 9.71 2.37 -13.63
CA PHE A 334 8.78 2.36 -14.74
C PHE A 334 7.48 3.09 -14.38
N ASN A 335 6.92 3.70 -15.39
CA ASN A 335 5.67 4.44 -15.32
C ASN A 335 4.56 3.70 -16.08
N ASP A 336 3.37 4.28 -16.11
CA ASP A 336 2.23 3.72 -16.84
C ASP A 336 2.52 3.49 -18.33
N GLU A 337 3.37 4.31 -18.95
CA GLU A 337 3.74 4.13 -20.37
C GLU A 337 4.62 2.89 -20.58
N THR A 338 5.54 2.61 -19.64
CA THR A 338 6.33 1.37 -19.68
C THR A 338 5.43 0.14 -19.59
N MET A 339 4.42 0.15 -18.72
CA MET A 339 3.45 -0.94 -18.62
C MET A 339 2.58 -1.08 -19.86
N ARG A 340 2.12 0.04 -20.44
CA ARG A 340 1.35 0.00 -21.70
C ARG A 340 2.16 -0.55 -22.85
N ARG A 341 3.44 -0.16 -22.96
CA ARG A 341 4.36 -0.69 -23.98
C ARG A 341 4.57 -2.19 -23.80
N TRP A 342 4.77 -2.63 -22.57
CA TRP A 342 4.88 -4.04 -22.25
C TRP A 342 3.59 -4.80 -22.61
N ALA A 343 2.41 -4.30 -22.25
CA ALA A 343 1.14 -4.92 -22.57
C ALA A 343 0.91 -5.06 -24.09
N ARG A 344 1.29 -4.03 -24.88
CA ARG A 344 1.24 -4.10 -26.34
C ARG A 344 2.20 -5.15 -26.91
N ALA A 345 3.43 -5.21 -26.37
CA ALA A 345 4.42 -6.21 -26.77
C ALA A 345 4.00 -7.65 -26.44
N GLN A 346 3.16 -7.82 -25.42
CA GLN A 346 2.55 -9.11 -25.04
C GLN A 346 1.19 -9.35 -25.72
N GLU A 347 0.76 -8.47 -26.62
CA GLU A 347 -0.52 -8.55 -27.33
C GLU A 347 -1.73 -8.71 -26.41
N LEU A 348 -1.66 -8.14 -25.21
CA LEU A 348 -2.75 -8.21 -24.24
C LEU A 348 -3.95 -7.40 -24.68
N ALA A 349 -5.08 -8.08 -24.87
CA ALA A 349 -6.35 -7.49 -25.22
C ALA A 349 -7.35 -7.51 -24.06
N GLY A 350 -8.14 -6.44 -23.92
CA GLY A 350 -9.30 -6.40 -23.06
C GLY A 350 -10.47 -7.24 -23.61
N GLU A 351 -11.57 -7.27 -22.87
CA GLU A 351 -12.79 -7.95 -23.32
C GLU A 351 -13.42 -7.31 -24.55
N ASP A 352 -13.19 -6.01 -24.75
CA ASP A 352 -13.65 -5.25 -25.92
C ASP A 352 -12.77 -5.48 -27.17
N GLY A 353 -11.78 -6.36 -27.11
CA GLY A 353 -10.82 -6.65 -28.18
C GLY A 353 -9.78 -5.55 -28.41
N ARG A 354 -9.79 -4.46 -27.66
CA ARG A 354 -8.79 -3.40 -27.72
C ARG A 354 -7.58 -3.74 -26.87
N PRO A 355 -6.41 -3.11 -27.10
CA PRO A 355 -5.25 -3.29 -26.25
C PRO A 355 -5.58 -3.00 -24.79
N LEU A 356 -5.24 -3.93 -23.89
CA LEU A 356 -5.50 -3.79 -22.46
C LEU A 356 -4.75 -2.59 -21.87
N ILE A 357 -5.49 -1.67 -21.27
CA ILE A 357 -4.90 -0.51 -20.62
C ILE A 357 -4.45 -0.91 -19.21
N LEU A 358 -3.14 -1.10 -19.06
CA LEU A 358 -2.55 -1.34 -17.75
C LEU A 358 -2.38 -0.01 -17.00
N HIS A 359 -2.83 -0.02 -15.74
CA HIS A 359 -2.64 1.08 -14.81
C HIS A 359 -2.35 0.52 -13.42
N ARG A 360 -1.28 1.02 -12.79
CA ARG A 360 -0.81 0.54 -11.47
C ARG A 360 -1.92 0.51 -10.41
N SER A 361 -2.71 1.58 -10.34
CA SER A 361 -3.81 1.67 -9.36
C SER A 361 -4.92 0.65 -9.62
N ARG A 362 -5.18 0.24 -10.89
CA ARG A 362 -6.19 -0.79 -11.21
C ARG A 362 -5.82 -2.15 -10.65
N ILE A 363 -4.52 -2.49 -10.57
CA ILE A 363 -4.04 -3.75 -9.97
C ILE A 363 -4.53 -3.84 -8.53
N ARG A 364 -4.26 -2.81 -7.72
CA ARG A 364 -4.72 -2.80 -6.33
C ARG A 364 -6.25 -2.74 -6.23
N THR A 365 -6.92 -1.89 -7.01
CA THR A 365 -8.39 -1.83 -7.03
C THR A 365 -8.99 -3.20 -7.31
N THR A 366 -8.44 -3.95 -8.27
CA THR A 366 -8.91 -5.30 -8.61
C THR A 366 -8.61 -6.30 -7.49
N PHE A 367 -7.41 -6.25 -6.91
CA PHE A 367 -7.06 -7.10 -5.79
C PHE A 367 -8.02 -6.91 -4.61
N GLU A 368 -8.29 -5.66 -4.20
CA GLU A 368 -9.23 -5.35 -3.14
C GLU A 368 -10.67 -5.75 -3.49
N HIS A 369 -11.04 -5.63 -4.77
CA HIS A 369 -12.34 -6.06 -5.24
C HIS A 369 -12.53 -7.58 -5.16
N ARG A 370 -11.48 -8.35 -5.43
CA ARG A 370 -11.50 -9.83 -5.46
C ARG A 370 -11.29 -10.48 -4.09
N LYS A 371 -10.92 -9.73 -3.06
CA LYS A 371 -10.84 -10.28 -1.70
C LYS A 371 -12.17 -10.88 -1.30
N ASP A 372 -12.11 -12.08 -0.72
CA ASP A 372 -13.28 -12.68 -0.08
C ASP A 372 -13.70 -11.82 1.11
N LYS A 373 -14.91 -11.30 1.03
CA LYS A 373 -15.50 -10.39 2.03
C LYS A 373 -16.45 -11.12 2.96
N SER A 374 -16.65 -12.41 2.77
CA SER A 374 -17.62 -13.21 3.53
C SER A 374 -17.26 -13.36 5.02
N SER A 375 -15.97 -13.19 5.39
CA SER A 375 -15.52 -13.21 6.79
C SER A 375 -15.49 -11.82 7.45
N TRP A 376 -16.09 -10.83 6.82
CA TRP A 376 -15.89 -9.43 7.11
C TRP A 376 -17.03 -8.86 7.95
N THR A 377 -17.00 -9.13 9.21
CA THR A 377 -17.98 -8.63 10.16
C THR A 377 -17.36 -7.62 11.10
N GLY A 378 -18.01 -6.46 11.23
CA GLY A 378 -17.70 -5.47 12.27
C GLY A 378 -16.55 -4.50 12.00
N ARG A 379 -16.03 -4.39 10.77
CA ARG A 379 -14.99 -3.41 10.42
C ARG A 379 -15.57 -2.28 9.57
N ALA A 380 -15.19 -1.04 9.89
CA ALA A 380 -15.55 0.13 9.08
C ALA A 380 -14.85 0.19 7.72
N THR A 381 -13.81 -0.64 7.50
CA THR A 381 -12.98 -0.70 6.28
C THR A 381 -12.59 -2.12 5.96
N ILE A 382 -12.43 -2.45 4.67
CA ILE A 382 -11.92 -3.75 4.18
C ILE A 382 -10.43 -3.86 4.46
N ASP A 383 -9.71 -2.81 4.18
CA ASP A 383 -8.29 -2.72 4.47
C ASP A 383 -8.11 -1.92 5.76
N PRO A 384 -7.56 -2.50 6.83
CA PRO A 384 -7.30 -1.78 8.08
C PRO A 384 -6.39 -0.57 7.90
N ASN A 385 -5.68 -0.50 6.77
CA ASN A 385 -4.78 0.60 6.42
C ASN A 385 -5.47 1.73 5.65
N HIS A 386 -6.77 1.62 5.37
CA HIS A 386 -7.55 2.68 4.73
C HIS A 386 -8.54 3.31 5.71
N SER A 387 -8.76 4.62 5.59
CA SER A 387 -9.95 5.21 6.18
C SER A 387 -11.18 4.81 5.37
N ALA A 388 -12.34 4.66 6.02
CA ALA A 388 -13.61 4.32 5.37
C ALA A 388 -13.92 5.24 4.17
N ARG A 389 -13.53 6.52 4.25
CA ARG A 389 -13.67 7.48 3.16
C ARG A 389 -12.79 7.17 1.95
N VAL A 390 -11.51 6.84 2.18
CA VAL A 390 -10.58 6.49 1.09
C VAL A 390 -11.00 5.20 0.43
N GLU A 391 -11.44 4.23 1.21
CA GLU A 391 -11.92 2.95 0.70
C GLU A 391 -13.21 3.14 -0.10
N GLY A 392 -14.19 3.90 0.42
CA GLY A 392 -15.42 4.22 -0.27
C GLY A 392 -15.21 5.03 -1.56
N ASP A 393 -14.42 6.10 -1.50
CA ASP A 393 -14.24 7.02 -2.64
C ASP A 393 -13.37 6.42 -3.77
N HIS A 394 -12.43 5.52 -3.47
CA HIS A 394 -11.44 5.05 -4.44
C HIS A 394 -11.56 3.57 -4.83
N TYR A 395 -12.00 2.71 -3.94
CA TYR A 395 -12.00 1.26 -4.15
C TYR A 395 -13.40 0.64 -4.26
N LEU A 396 -14.40 1.23 -3.61
CA LEU A 396 -15.78 0.75 -3.62
C LEU A 396 -16.71 1.53 -4.56
N ALA A 397 -16.25 2.66 -5.09
CA ALA A 397 -17.06 3.53 -5.95
C ALA A 397 -17.40 2.96 -7.35
N PRO A 398 -16.66 2.00 -7.95
CA PRO A 398 -17.15 1.33 -9.16
C PRO A 398 -18.24 0.32 -8.80
N VAL A 399 -19.47 0.72 -8.99
CA VAL A 399 -20.66 -0.03 -8.58
C VAL A 399 -20.93 -1.16 -9.57
N THR A 400 -20.67 -2.41 -9.15
CA THR A 400 -21.33 -3.58 -9.73
C THR A 400 -22.52 -3.99 -8.86
N PRO A 401 -23.56 -4.69 -9.36
CA PRO A 401 -24.66 -5.19 -8.54
C PRO A 401 -24.19 -5.96 -7.30
N ALA A 402 -23.15 -6.79 -7.42
CA ALA A 402 -22.53 -7.48 -6.30
C ALA A 402 -21.89 -6.53 -5.27
N HIS A 403 -21.46 -5.33 -5.69
CA HIS A 403 -20.96 -4.29 -4.78
C HIS A 403 -22.10 -3.58 -4.02
N VAL A 404 -23.25 -3.39 -4.65
CA VAL A 404 -24.42 -2.81 -3.96
C VAL A 404 -24.85 -3.73 -2.84
N ASP A 405 -24.90 -5.03 -3.10
CA ASP A 405 -25.28 -6.04 -2.10
C ASP A 405 -24.23 -6.12 -0.99
N ALA A 406 -22.92 -6.08 -1.32
CA ALA A 406 -21.86 -6.06 -0.32
C ALA A 406 -21.85 -4.76 0.51
N LEU A 407 -22.13 -3.59 -0.12
CA LEU A 407 -22.27 -2.32 0.58
C LEU A 407 -23.52 -2.29 1.47
N ALA A 408 -24.65 -2.82 0.99
CA ALA A 408 -25.86 -2.94 1.80
C ALA A 408 -25.59 -3.81 3.03
N THR A 409 -24.91 -4.95 2.86
CA THR A 409 -24.52 -5.83 3.96
C THR A 409 -23.59 -5.12 4.96
N VAL A 410 -22.58 -4.37 4.47
CA VAL A 410 -21.66 -3.60 5.34
C VAL A 410 -22.39 -2.49 6.10
N ILE A 411 -23.33 -1.81 5.46
CA ILE A 411 -24.14 -0.76 6.12
C ILE A 411 -25.08 -1.39 7.16
N GLU A 412 -25.73 -2.48 6.84
CA GLU A 412 -26.60 -3.22 7.76
C GLU A 412 -25.81 -3.77 8.96
N GLU A 413 -24.63 -4.32 8.72
CA GLU A 413 -23.74 -4.79 9.78
C GLU A 413 -23.20 -3.64 10.64
N ALA A 414 -22.81 -2.51 10.04
CA ALA A 414 -22.37 -1.33 10.78
C ALA A 414 -23.51 -0.72 11.63
N GLN A 415 -24.74 -0.72 11.12
CA GLN A 415 -25.92 -0.32 11.89
C GLN A 415 -26.21 -1.31 13.03
N ALA A 416 -26.15 -2.60 12.74
CA ALA A 416 -26.28 -3.65 13.75
C ALA A 416 -25.20 -3.55 14.84
N ASP A 417 -23.96 -3.21 14.48
CA ASP A 417 -22.85 -2.98 15.41
C ASP A 417 -23.07 -1.75 16.30
N LEU A 418 -23.60 -0.66 15.74
CA LEU A 418 -23.98 0.51 16.53
C LEU A 418 -25.07 0.16 17.56
N VAL A 419 -26.10 -0.57 17.14
CA VAL A 419 -27.15 -1.06 18.04
C VAL A 419 -26.59 -2.00 19.10
N ARG A 420 -25.65 -2.89 18.76
CA ARG A 420 -24.97 -3.79 19.70
C ARG A 420 -24.12 -3.04 20.73
N LYS A 421 -23.40 -2.00 20.31
CA LYS A 421 -22.59 -1.14 21.19
C LYS A 421 -23.43 -0.36 22.21
N VAL A 422 -24.66 -0.03 21.88
CA VAL A 422 -25.60 0.69 22.77
C VAL A 422 -26.29 -0.26 23.75
N ARG A 423 -26.44 -1.56 23.42
CA ARG A 423 -27.09 -2.52 24.32
C ARG A 423 -26.25 -2.83 25.55
N THR A 424 -26.88 -2.77 26.72
CA THR A 424 -26.26 -3.21 27.98
C THR A 424 -26.05 -4.73 27.96
N PRO A 425 -24.85 -5.24 28.28
CA PRO A 425 -24.60 -6.66 28.33
C PRO A 425 -25.40 -7.33 29.45
N LEU A 426 -25.92 -8.52 29.15
CA LEU A 426 -26.63 -9.31 30.13
C LEU A 426 -25.64 -10.04 31.03
N VAL A 427 -25.50 -9.58 32.27
CA VAL A 427 -24.59 -10.15 33.29
C VAL A 427 -25.42 -10.62 34.46
N LEU A 428 -25.37 -11.91 34.78
CA LEU A 428 -25.96 -12.52 35.96
C LEU A 428 -24.92 -12.52 37.06
N SER A 429 -25.24 -11.95 38.22
CA SER A 429 -24.32 -11.80 39.33
C SER A 429 -24.26 -13.04 40.23
N THR A 430 -25.16 -13.98 40.07
CA THR A 430 -25.28 -15.20 40.91
C THR A 430 -25.24 -16.47 40.07
N GLU A 431 -24.66 -17.54 40.61
CA GLU A 431 -24.67 -18.90 40.04
C GLU A 431 -25.90 -19.71 40.44
N ASP A 432 -26.68 -19.23 41.42
CA ASP A 432 -27.92 -19.88 41.81
C ASP A 432 -28.93 -19.84 40.69
N ALA A 433 -29.23 -21.01 40.11
CA ALA A 433 -30.13 -21.19 38.99
C ALA A 433 -31.55 -20.64 39.29
N ALA A 434 -32.02 -20.71 40.55
CA ALA A 434 -33.33 -20.21 40.94
C ALA A 434 -33.37 -18.68 40.93
N SER A 435 -32.34 -18.02 41.49
CA SER A 435 -32.21 -16.56 41.48
C SER A 435 -31.97 -16.02 40.07
N ALA A 436 -31.17 -16.71 39.27
CA ALA A 436 -30.92 -16.35 37.87
C ALA A 436 -32.19 -16.51 37.04
N ALA A 437 -32.96 -17.57 37.21
CA ALA A 437 -34.22 -17.78 36.52
C ALA A 437 -35.28 -16.71 36.86
N GLY A 438 -35.24 -16.16 38.07
CA GLY A 438 -36.12 -15.06 38.48
C GLY A 438 -35.76 -13.69 37.85
N GLN A 439 -34.48 -13.42 37.63
CA GLN A 439 -33.99 -12.17 37.05
C GLN A 439 -33.99 -12.17 35.51
N LEU A 440 -33.80 -13.35 34.92
CA LEU A 440 -33.64 -13.53 33.49
C LEU A 440 -34.89 -13.10 32.66
N PRO A 441 -36.13 -13.44 33.00
CA PRO A 441 -37.27 -13.15 32.16
C PRO A 441 -37.48 -11.66 31.84
N ALA A 442 -37.22 -10.78 32.82
CA ALA A 442 -37.34 -9.35 32.64
C ALA A 442 -36.20 -8.78 31.73
N GLN A 443 -35.03 -9.36 31.78
CA GLN A 443 -33.84 -8.89 31.05
C GLN A 443 -33.75 -9.47 29.62
N ILE A 444 -34.32 -10.65 29.38
CA ILE A 444 -34.30 -11.35 28.10
C ILE A 444 -35.63 -11.41 27.37
N ALA A 445 -36.66 -10.71 27.87
CA ALA A 445 -37.99 -10.66 27.24
C ALA A 445 -37.92 -10.32 25.74
N HIS A 446 -36.91 -9.57 25.33
CA HIS A 446 -36.67 -9.22 23.93
C HIS A 446 -36.06 -10.37 23.08
N LEU A 447 -35.60 -11.46 23.69
CA LEU A 447 -35.02 -12.60 22.99
C LEU A 447 -36.02 -13.72 22.70
N ALA A 448 -37.26 -13.61 23.22
CA ALA A 448 -38.35 -14.60 23.06
C ALA A 448 -37.87 -16.06 23.31
N LEU A 449 -37.06 -16.27 24.37
CA LEU A 449 -36.50 -17.58 24.72
C LEU A 449 -37.52 -18.45 25.42
N THR A 450 -37.49 -19.77 25.17
CA THR A 450 -38.30 -20.74 25.91
C THR A 450 -37.68 -21.05 27.26
N ASP A 451 -38.50 -21.48 28.24
CA ASP A 451 -38.02 -21.87 29.58
C ASP A 451 -36.90 -22.93 29.52
N GLN A 452 -36.96 -23.85 28.57
CA GLN A 452 -35.90 -24.83 28.37
C GLN A 452 -34.55 -24.18 28.01
N VAL A 453 -34.55 -23.20 27.11
CA VAL A 453 -33.33 -22.47 26.71
C VAL A 453 -32.78 -21.69 27.90
N VAL A 454 -33.66 -21.09 28.70
CA VAL A 454 -33.26 -20.39 29.93
C VAL A 454 -32.58 -21.33 30.93
N GLN A 455 -33.15 -22.52 31.15
CA GLN A 455 -32.52 -23.53 32.01
C GLN A 455 -31.19 -24.03 31.46
N GLU A 456 -31.07 -24.21 30.17
CA GLU A 456 -29.81 -24.60 29.51
C GLU A 456 -28.73 -23.52 29.59
N LEU A 457 -29.09 -22.23 29.49
CA LEU A 457 -28.20 -21.09 29.68
C LEU A 457 -27.70 -21.02 31.14
N VAL A 458 -28.59 -21.12 32.11
CA VAL A 458 -28.23 -21.10 33.53
C VAL A 458 -27.43 -22.33 33.92
N GLY A 459 -27.79 -23.51 33.41
CA GLY A 459 -27.14 -24.79 33.67
C GLY A 459 -25.80 -25.03 32.97
N GLY A 460 -25.31 -24.07 32.15
CA GLY A 460 -24.01 -24.16 31.44
C GLY A 460 -23.98 -25.01 30.18
N ARG A 461 -25.11 -25.60 29.76
CA ARG A 461 -25.17 -26.44 28.54
C ARG A 461 -25.01 -25.66 27.24
N ARG A 462 -25.11 -24.33 27.32
CA ARG A 462 -24.95 -23.40 26.18
C ARG A 462 -23.70 -22.52 26.32
N ASP A 463 -22.76 -22.93 27.16
CA ASP A 463 -21.55 -22.17 27.35
C ASP A 463 -20.65 -22.27 26.12
N VAL A 464 -20.15 -21.11 25.75
CA VAL A 464 -19.02 -20.92 24.85
C VAL A 464 -17.83 -20.39 25.68
N PHE A 465 -16.71 -20.04 25.06
CA PHE A 465 -15.52 -19.72 25.83
C PHE A 465 -15.72 -18.57 26.84
N THR A 466 -16.37 -17.47 26.43
CA THR A 466 -16.48 -16.24 27.25
C THR A 466 -17.88 -15.98 27.81
N ALA A 467 -18.89 -16.72 27.39
CA ALA A 467 -20.29 -16.47 27.72
C ALA A 467 -21.13 -17.73 27.55
N ALA A 468 -22.37 -17.73 28.03
CA ALA A 468 -23.42 -18.63 27.54
C ALA A 468 -24.09 -17.99 26.33
N CYS A 469 -24.40 -18.76 25.28
CA CYS A 469 -25.00 -18.28 24.05
C CYS A 469 -26.49 -18.68 23.95
N ALA A 470 -27.38 -17.72 23.82
CA ALA A 470 -28.83 -17.97 23.70
C ALA A 470 -29.17 -18.80 22.43
N ASP A 471 -28.47 -18.54 21.32
CA ASP A 471 -28.63 -19.32 20.09
C ASP A 471 -27.36 -19.30 19.25
N GLN A 472 -26.61 -20.42 19.28
CA GLN A 472 -25.37 -20.59 18.50
C GLN A 472 -25.62 -20.77 17.00
N LEU A 473 -26.85 -21.11 16.60
CA LEU A 473 -27.23 -21.38 15.22
C LEU A 473 -28.01 -20.22 14.56
N ALA A 474 -28.15 -19.10 15.27
CA ALA A 474 -28.90 -17.92 14.81
C ALA A 474 -28.37 -17.32 13.50
N GLY A 475 -27.13 -17.62 13.13
CA GLY A 475 -26.49 -17.05 11.92
C GLY A 475 -26.10 -15.57 12.07
N LEU A 476 -25.97 -15.06 13.30
CA LEU A 476 -25.63 -13.64 13.55
C LEU A 476 -24.21 -13.28 13.11
N HIS A 477 -23.27 -14.24 13.18
CA HIS A 477 -21.88 -14.07 12.82
C HIS A 477 -21.38 -15.13 11.83
N GLY A 478 -22.30 -15.80 11.14
CA GLY A 478 -22.02 -16.85 10.19
C GLY A 478 -23.31 -17.38 9.53
N PRO A 479 -23.25 -18.45 8.74
CA PRO A 479 -24.43 -19.01 8.11
C PRO A 479 -25.45 -19.52 9.14
N LYS A 480 -26.74 -19.20 8.94
CA LYS A 480 -27.82 -19.68 9.78
C LYS A 480 -27.89 -21.21 9.77
N GLY A 481 -28.07 -21.80 10.94
CA GLY A 481 -28.14 -23.26 11.11
C GLY A 481 -26.76 -23.94 11.26
N GLN A 482 -25.68 -23.16 11.25
CA GLN A 482 -24.32 -23.65 11.55
C GLN A 482 -23.79 -23.06 12.88
N PRO A 483 -22.88 -23.76 13.57
CA PRO A 483 -22.26 -23.23 14.77
C PRO A 483 -21.59 -21.87 14.53
N CYS A 484 -21.78 -20.93 15.45
CA CYS A 484 -21.23 -19.60 15.35
C CYS A 484 -19.69 -19.61 15.27
N PRO A 485 -19.07 -19.12 14.19
CA PRO A 485 -17.62 -19.12 14.01
C PRO A 485 -16.93 -17.91 14.68
N ALA A 486 -17.68 -17.10 15.42
CA ALA A 486 -17.18 -15.86 16.01
C ALA A 486 -16.03 -16.09 17.00
N ARG A 487 -15.11 -15.15 17.05
CA ARG A 487 -13.98 -15.17 17.99
C ARG A 487 -14.45 -14.89 19.42
N PRO A 488 -13.72 -15.34 20.46
CA PRO A 488 -14.14 -15.20 21.85
C PRO A 488 -14.51 -13.77 22.27
N TRP A 489 -13.79 -12.77 21.76
CA TRP A 489 -14.06 -11.36 22.09
C TRP A 489 -15.33 -10.83 21.43
N VAL A 490 -15.79 -11.41 20.33
CA VAL A 490 -17.03 -10.96 19.65
C VAL A 490 -18.24 -11.15 20.57
N CYS A 491 -18.21 -12.16 21.43
CA CYS A 491 -19.27 -12.38 22.40
C CYS A 491 -19.50 -11.19 23.35
N LEU A 492 -18.46 -10.37 23.61
CA LEU A 492 -18.58 -9.20 24.50
C LEU A 492 -19.58 -8.14 23.98
N LEU A 493 -19.80 -8.09 22.69
CA LEU A 493 -20.76 -7.20 22.03
C LEU A 493 -21.97 -7.94 21.44
N CYS A 494 -22.03 -9.27 21.58
CA CYS A 494 -23.09 -10.08 21.00
C CYS A 494 -24.38 -9.96 21.83
N PRO A 495 -25.54 -9.68 21.21
CA PRO A 495 -26.81 -9.59 21.92
C PRO A 495 -27.34 -10.94 22.44
N LEU A 496 -26.76 -12.06 21.97
CA LEU A 496 -27.11 -13.41 22.40
C LEU A 496 -26.22 -13.92 23.55
N ALA A 497 -25.25 -13.13 23.99
CA ALA A 497 -24.32 -13.53 25.03
C ALA A 497 -24.87 -13.20 26.44
N VAL A 498 -24.76 -14.18 27.33
CA VAL A 498 -25.13 -14.07 28.75
C VAL A 498 -23.89 -14.38 29.57
N PHE A 499 -23.46 -13.43 30.40
CA PHE A 499 -22.27 -13.58 31.25
C PHE A 499 -22.67 -14.00 32.65
N THR A 500 -21.98 -14.98 33.20
CA THR A 500 -22.22 -15.50 34.54
C THR A 500 -20.88 -15.66 35.27
N PRO A 501 -20.86 -15.82 36.61
CA PRO A 501 -19.63 -15.97 37.40
C PRO A 501 -18.68 -17.06 36.90
N ARG A 502 -19.18 -18.18 36.36
CA ARG A 502 -18.36 -19.27 35.82
C ARG A 502 -17.53 -18.88 34.58
N HIS A 503 -17.91 -17.79 33.92
CA HIS A 503 -17.12 -17.27 32.79
C HIS A 503 -16.02 -16.29 33.24
N ALA A 504 -15.96 -15.91 34.53
CA ALA A 504 -15.05 -14.87 35.01
C ALA A 504 -13.59 -15.17 34.68
N ALA A 505 -13.14 -16.43 34.85
CA ALA A 505 -11.77 -16.81 34.54
C ALA A 505 -11.43 -16.62 33.05
N ASN A 506 -12.34 -16.99 32.12
CA ASN A 506 -12.14 -16.81 30.69
C ASN A 506 -12.23 -15.34 30.26
N LEU A 507 -13.04 -14.54 30.91
CA LEU A 507 -13.09 -13.08 30.71
C LEU A 507 -11.79 -12.41 31.18
N LEU A 508 -11.20 -12.86 32.28
CA LEU A 508 -9.90 -12.37 32.76
C LEU A 508 -8.75 -12.81 31.83
N ARG A 509 -8.78 -14.04 31.29
CA ARG A 509 -7.84 -14.48 30.24
C ARG A 509 -7.92 -13.59 29.00
N LEU A 510 -9.14 -13.22 28.61
CA LEU A 510 -9.36 -12.32 27.47
C LEU A 510 -8.87 -10.89 27.78
N LYS A 511 -9.05 -10.41 29.02
CA LYS A 511 -8.49 -9.12 29.48
C LYS A 511 -6.96 -9.13 29.41
N ALA A 512 -6.33 -10.19 29.86
CA ALA A 512 -4.87 -10.37 29.77
C ALA A 512 -4.40 -10.39 28.31
N PHE A 513 -5.12 -11.08 27.43
CA PHE A 513 -4.87 -11.05 25.97
C PHE A 513 -4.94 -9.65 25.41
N PHE A 514 -5.97 -8.86 25.72
CA PHE A 514 -6.05 -7.46 25.25
C PHE A 514 -4.87 -6.62 25.78
N ALA A 515 -4.43 -6.85 26.99
CA ALA A 515 -3.27 -6.17 27.54
C ALA A 515 -1.96 -6.54 26.80
N ARG A 516 -1.80 -7.81 26.36
CA ARG A 516 -0.68 -8.22 25.49
C ARG A 516 -0.76 -7.57 24.12
N GLN A 517 -1.90 -7.62 23.47
CA GLN A 517 -2.12 -6.99 22.16
C GLN A 517 -1.87 -5.47 22.20
N PHE A 518 -2.29 -4.80 23.30
CA PHE A 518 -2.03 -3.38 23.50
C PHE A 518 -0.54 -3.03 23.55
N ARG A 519 0.29 -3.93 24.12
CA ARG A 519 1.75 -3.75 24.17
C ARG A 519 2.44 -3.99 22.82
N GLN A 520 1.85 -4.80 21.95
CA GLN A 520 2.47 -5.26 20.70
C GLN A 520 2.05 -4.47 19.46
N MET A 521 0.93 -3.77 19.51
CA MET A 521 0.43 -3.02 18.36
C MET A 521 0.30 -1.53 18.65
N PRO A 522 0.38 -0.67 17.62
CA PRO A 522 0.15 0.77 17.76
C PRO A 522 -1.22 1.07 18.38
N VAL A 523 -1.27 2.03 19.32
CA VAL A 523 -2.50 2.42 20.02
C VAL A 523 -3.70 2.66 19.09
N PRO A 524 -3.58 3.40 17.97
CA PRO A 524 -4.71 3.58 17.06
C PRO A 524 -5.22 2.26 16.46
N GLN A 525 -4.34 1.31 16.18
CA GLN A 525 -4.69 0.00 15.65
C GLN A 525 -5.39 -0.85 16.72
N PHE A 526 -4.87 -0.85 17.96
CA PHE A 526 -5.54 -1.52 19.07
C PHE A 526 -6.94 -0.99 19.31
N LEU A 527 -7.10 0.34 19.34
CA LEU A 527 -8.40 0.96 19.54
C LEU A 527 -9.40 0.62 18.43
N ALA A 528 -8.93 0.50 17.19
CA ALA A 528 -9.77 0.12 16.06
C ALA A 528 -10.22 -1.36 16.09
N VAL A 529 -9.32 -2.27 16.54
CA VAL A 529 -9.58 -3.72 16.48
C VAL A 529 -10.19 -4.23 17.79
N PHE A 530 -9.61 -3.88 18.93
CA PHE A 530 -9.96 -4.43 20.22
C PHE A 530 -10.60 -3.42 21.19
N GLY A 531 -10.46 -2.11 20.92
CA GLY A 531 -10.93 -1.05 21.82
C GLY A 531 -12.37 -1.21 22.29
N PRO A 532 -13.37 -1.42 21.41
CA PRO A 532 -14.76 -1.60 21.81
C PRO A 532 -14.99 -2.81 22.71
N TYR A 533 -14.27 -3.90 22.47
CA TYR A 533 -14.37 -5.14 23.25
C TYR A 533 -13.71 -4.99 24.61
N ALA A 534 -12.49 -4.42 24.66
CA ALA A 534 -11.77 -4.16 25.90
C ALA A 534 -12.56 -3.21 26.80
N HIS A 535 -13.09 -2.13 26.25
CA HIS A 535 -13.94 -1.19 26.98
C HIS A 535 -15.19 -1.87 27.55
N ARG A 536 -15.90 -2.66 26.75
CA ARG A 536 -17.08 -3.39 27.17
C ARG A 536 -16.77 -4.35 28.32
N LEU A 537 -15.67 -5.05 28.22
CA LEU A 537 -15.21 -5.99 29.25
C LEU A 537 -14.91 -5.29 30.57
N ASP A 538 -14.13 -4.19 30.51
CA ASP A 538 -13.64 -3.50 31.68
C ASP A 538 -14.68 -2.63 32.38
N VAL A 539 -15.59 -2.02 31.61
CA VAL A 539 -16.54 -1.04 32.14
C VAL A 539 -17.91 -1.65 32.40
N ASP A 540 -18.37 -2.54 31.52
CA ASP A 540 -19.77 -2.98 31.56
C ASP A 540 -19.95 -4.42 32.08
N ILE A 541 -18.94 -5.30 32.00
CA ILE A 541 -19.10 -6.72 32.36
C ILE A 541 -18.41 -7.05 33.67
N LEU A 542 -17.08 -6.89 33.78
CA LEU A 542 -16.32 -7.28 34.95
C LEU A 542 -16.79 -6.58 36.25
N PRO A 543 -17.13 -5.28 36.24
CA PRO A 543 -17.59 -4.61 37.48
C PRO A 543 -18.92 -5.13 38.04
N LYS A 544 -19.68 -5.91 37.27
CA LYS A 544 -20.94 -6.51 37.73
C LYS A 544 -20.76 -7.81 38.53
N PHE A 545 -19.58 -8.41 38.50
CA PHE A 545 -19.27 -9.58 39.31
C PHE A 545 -18.76 -9.16 40.69
N ALA A 546 -19.08 -9.97 41.68
CA ALA A 546 -18.59 -9.75 43.04
C ALA A 546 -17.05 -9.83 43.08
N PRO A 547 -16.36 -8.97 43.87
CA PRO A 547 -14.89 -8.97 43.95
C PRO A 547 -14.28 -10.33 44.29
N ALA A 548 -14.95 -11.12 45.17
CA ALA A 548 -14.52 -12.47 45.51
C ALA A 548 -14.46 -13.40 44.31
N VAL A 549 -15.49 -13.36 43.43
CA VAL A 549 -15.54 -14.16 42.19
C VAL A 549 -14.39 -13.80 41.25
N LEU A 550 -14.07 -12.51 41.12
CA LEU A 550 -12.95 -12.07 40.29
C LEU A 550 -11.59 -12.48 40.89
N THR A 551 -11.44 -12.44 42.22
CA THR A 551 -10.22 -12.85 42.88
C THR A 551 -9.97 -14.35 42.73
N ASP A 552 -11.00 -15.15 42.94
CA ASP A 552 -10.91 -16.61 42.77
C ASP A 552 -10.63 -16.98 41.29
N ALA A 553 -11.31 -16.33 40.38
CA ALA A 553 -11.09 -16.53 38.92
C ALA A 553 -9.67 -16.15 38.51
N ALA A 554 -9.11 -15.08 39.06
CA ALA A 554 -7.76 -14.60 38.75
C ALA A 554 -6.66 -15.59 39.14
N ALA A 555 -6.88 -16.37 40.22
CA ALA A 555 -5.93 -17.39 40.68
C ALA A 555 -5.66 -18.48 39.61
N GLY A 556 -6.61 -18.72 38.70
CA GLY A 556 -6.49 -19.70 37.61
C GLY A 556 -5.98 -19.14 36.29
N VAL A 557 -5.64 -17.87 36.19
CA VAL A 557 -5.21 -17.22 34.93
C VAL A 557 -3.68 -17.15 34.90
N ARG A 558 -3.08 -17.68 33.81
CA ARG A 558 -1.61 -17.74 33.63
C ARG A 558 -1.06 -16.72 32.64
N ASP A 559 -1.90 -15.89 32.07
CA ASP A 559 -1.54 -14.86 31.08
C ASP A 559 -0.78 -15.40 29.86
N ARG A 560 -1.27 -16.50 29.26
CA ARG A 560 -0.67 -17.14 28.08
C ARG A 560 -1.70 -17.28 26.96
N ASP A 561 -1.23 -17.20 25.71
CA ASP A 561 -2.08 -17.42 24.53
C ASP A 561 -2.69 -18.83 24.47
N SER A 562 -1.98 -19.83 24.98
CA SER A 562 -2.47 -21.21 25.06
C SER A 562 -3.73 -21.40 25.91
N GLU A 563 -4.12 -20.38 26.70
CA GLU A 563 -5.36 -20.40 27.49
C GLU A 563 -6.59 -19.91 26.71
N LEU A 564 -6.40 -19.47 25.46
CA LEU A 564 -7.47 -18.95 24.61
C LEU A 564 -7.56 -19.80 23.32
N PRO A 565 -8.76 -19.96 22.75
CA PRO A 565 -8.93 -20.62 21.45
C PRO A 565 -8.55 -19.66 20.32
N LEU A 566 -7.28 -19.27 20.25
CA LEU A 566 -6.72 -18.40 19.23
C LEU A 566 -6.35 -19.19 17.97
N ARG A 567 -6.39 -18.52 16.84
CA ARG A 567 -5.77 -19.01 15.60
C ARG A 567 -4.28 -18.67 15.61
N PRO A 568 -3.44 -19.38 14.83
CA PRO A 568 -2.00 -19.07 14.79
C PRO A 568 -1.67 -17.61 14.50
N GLU A 569 -2.46 -16.95 13.65
CA GLU A 569 -2.30 -15.55 13.27
C GLU A 569 -2.74 -14.53 14.34
N GLU A 570 -3.33 -15.00 15.43
CA GLU A 570 -3.84 -14.17 16.54
C GLU A 570 -2.97 -14.25 17.78
N THR A 571 -1.98 -15.13 17.78
CA THR A 571 -1.07 -15.32 18.93
C THR A 571 -0.17 -14.10 19.12
N THR A 572 0.17 -13.84 20.37
CA THR A 572 0.99 -12.68 20.77
C THR A 572 2.50 -13.01 20.86
N GLY A 573 2.96 -14.11 20.23
CA GLY A 573 4.37 -14.47 20.12
C GLY A 573 4.90 -15.23 21.34
#